data_4863ad69e64db69134c36aaf04276d3c
#
_entry.id   4863ad69e64db69134c36aaf04276d3c
#
_cell.length_a   1.000
_cell.length_b   1.000
_cell.length_c   1.000
_cell.angle_alpha   90.00
_cell.angle_beta   90.00
_cell.angle_gamma   90.00
#
_symmetry.space_group_name_H-M   'P 1'
#
loop_
_entity.id
_entity.type
_entity.pdbx_description
1 polymer ?
#
loop_
_entity_poly.entity_id
_entity_poly.type
_entity_poly.pdbx_seq_one_letter_code
_entity_poly.pdbx_strand_id
1 'polypeptide(L)'
;MGCIRVDKMVDYMEEPLRKTLRDESPYVRKTAALCVAKLFDLSPSMCLENGFLEQLQELVGDPNPMVVANSVTALVEIMETSPETKALVITPQTLKKMLLALNECSEWGRVTILTTLADYKAADVKEAEHICERVVPQFQHVNPSVVLAAVKTVFLHMKHISPELLKSYTKKMAPPLGKNNSLLWSLTY
;
A
#
# COMPACT_ATOMS: atom_id res chain seq x y z
N MET A 1 -3.71 -12.00 -19.14
CA MET A 1 -2.61 -11.11 -19.51
C MET A 1 -1.43 -11.23 -18.54
N GLY A 2 -1.59 -11.07 -17.26
CA GLY A 2 -0.46 -11.04 -16.30
C GLY A 2 0.45 -12.28 -16.18
N CYS A 3 0.20 -13.36 -16.89
CA CYS A 3 1.03 -14.56 -16.91
C CYS A 3 1.82 -14.74 -18.22
N ILE A 4 1.62 -13.86 -19.20
CA ILE A 4 2.30 -13.93 -20.49
C ILE A 4 3.62 -13.18 -20.39
N ARG A 5 4.74 -13.91 -20.49
CA ARG A 5 6.10 -13.35 -20.46
C ARG A 5 6.77 -13.55 -21.81
N VAL A 6 6.25 -12.91 -22.83
CA VAL A 6 6.77 -12.96 -24.19
C VAL A 6 6.96 -11.54 -24.71
N ASP A 7 8.22 -11.12 -24.88
CA ASP A 7 8.58 -9.75 -25.26
C ASP A 7 7.85 -9.27 -26.51
N LYS A 8 7.67 -10.14 -27.49
CA LYS A 8 6.92 -9.81 -28.74
C LYS A 8 5.43 -9.53 -28.55
N MET A 9 4.86 -9.85 -27.37
CA MET A 9 3.45 -9.61 -27.09
C MET A 9 3.22 -8.33 -26.27
N VAL A 10 4.30 -7.71 -25.79
CA VAL A 10 4.22 -6.49 -24.96
C VAL A 10 3.49 -5.37 -25.70
N ASP A 11 3.82 -5.15 -26.96
CA ASP A 11 3.20 -4.10 -27.78
C ASP A 11 1.69 -4.29 -27.96
N TYR A 12 1.21 -5.54 -28.00
CA TYR A 12 -0.21 -5.85 -28.10
C TYR A 12 -0.97 -5.68 -26.78
N MET A 13 -0.26 -5.53 -25.66
CA MET A 13 -0.88 -5.39 -24.34
C MET A 13 -1.17 -3.93 -23.97
N GLU A 14 -0.56 -2.96 -24.64
CA GLU A 14 -0.70 -1.54 -24.33
C GLU A 14 -2.16 -1.08 -24.36
N GLU A 15 -2.81 -1.18 -25.52
CA GLU A 15 -4.18 -0.66 -25.71
C GLU A 15 -5.23 -1.38 -24.84
N PRO A 16 -5.23 -2.74 -24.74
CA PRO A 16 -6.09 -3.44 -23.81
C PRO A 16 -5.88 -3.01 -22.34
N LEU A 17 -4.63 -2.80 -21.92
CA LEU A 17 -4.32 -2.43 -20.54
C LEU A 17 -4.79 -1.00 -20.24
N ARG A 18 -4.53 -0.05 -21.14
CA ARG A 18 -5.02 1.33 -21.05
C ARG A 18 -6.54 1.39 -20.90
N LYS A 19 -7.26 0.57 -21.65
CA LYS A 19 -8.73 0.48 -21.60
C LYS A 19 -9.21 -0.14 -20.29
N THR A 20 -8.57 -1.23 -19.83
CA THR A 20 -8.99 -1.93 -18.62
C THR A 20 -8.68 -1.16 -17.33
N LEU A 21 -7.65 -0.29 -17.30
CA LEU A 21 -7.39 0.61 -16.17
C LEU A 21 -8.49 1.65 -15.96
N ARG A 22 -9.28 1.94 -17.00
CA ARG A 22 -10.40 2.90 -16.98
C ARG A 22 -11.77 2.23 -17.09
N ASP A 23 -11.84 0.91 -16.94
CA ASP A 23 -13.07 0.15 -17.01
C ASP A 23 -14.07 0.58 -15.92
N GLU A 24 -15.35 0.50 -16.20
CA GLU A 24 -16.42 0.82 -15.23
C GLU A 24 -16.37 -0.14 -14.02
N SER A 25 -16.02 -1.40 -14.26
CA SER A 25 -15.94 -2.43 -13.23
C SER A 25 -14.67 -2.28 -12.38
N PRO A 26 -14.80 -2.12 -11.05
CA PRO A 26 -13.65 -2.09 -10.15
C PRO A 26 -12.87 -3.42 -10.13
N TYR A 27 -13.52 -4.54 -10.47
CA TYR A 27 -12.85 -5.83 -10.57
C TYR A 27 -11.87 -5.88 -11.74
N VAL A 28 -12.20 -5.21 -12.84
CA VAL A 28 -11.31 -5.08 -14.01
C VAL A 28 -10.18 -4.13 -13.66
N ARG A 29 -10.47 -2.93 -13.12
CA ARG A 29 -9.44 -1.95 -12.74
C ARG A 29 -8.42 -2.50 -11.76
N LYS A 30 -8.85 -3.17 -10.67
CA LYS A 30 -7.92 -3.75 -9.68
C LYS A 30 -6.99 -4.80 -10.30
N THR A 31 -7.50 -5.60 -11.24
CA THR A 31 -6.69 -6.64 -11.90
C THR A 31 -5.74 -6.02 -12.93
N ALA A 32 -6.20 -4.99 -13.64
CA ALA A 32 -5.38 -4.23 -14.57
C ALA A 32 -4.20 -3.54 -13.84
N ALA A 33 -4.44 -2.98 -12.65
CA ALA A 33 -3.38 -2.38 -11.83
C ALA A 33 -2.22 -3.37 -11.55
N LEU A 34 -2.53 -4.59 -11.13
CA LEU A 34 -1.51 -5.63 -10.93
C LEU A 34 -0.85 -6.08 -12.24
N CYS A 35 -1.56 -6.02 -13.37
CA CYS A 35 -0.97 -6.32 -14.67
C CYS A 35 0.08 -5.28 -15.09
N VAL A 36 -0.08 -4.01 -14.69
CA VAL A 36 0.94 -2.97 -14.95
C VAL A 36 2.27 -3.31 -14.28
N ALA A 37 2.27 -3.72 -13.00
CA ALA A 37 3.50 -4.10 -12.30
C ALA A 37 4.22 -5.24 -13.02
N LYS A 38 3.46 -6.28 -13.42
CA LYS A 38 4.04 -7.41 -14.17
C LYS A 38 4.52 -7.03 -15.58
N LEU A 39 3.89 -6.06 -16.20
CA LEU A 39 4.32 -5.54 -17.49
C LEU A 39 5.58 -4.67 -17.33
N PHE A 40 5.69 -3.94 -16.23
CA PHE A 40 6.88 -3.16 -15.89
C PHE A 40 8.12 -4.05 -15.74
N ASP A 41 7.99 -5.24 -15.14
CA ASP A 41 9.08 -6.22 -15.05
C ASP A 41 9.61 -6.66 -16.42
N LEU A 42 8.74 -6.66 -17.45
CA LEU A 42 9.09 -7.08 -18.81
C LEU A 42 9.62 -5.93 -19.66
N SER A 43 9.00 -4.78 -19.55
CA SER A 43 9.33 -3.61 -20.36
C SER A 43 9.06 -2.31 -19.58
N PRO A 44 10.02 -1.88 -18.73
CA PRO A 44 9.90 -0.62 -17.98
C PRO A 44 9.72 0.59 -18.88
N SER A 45 10.47 0.67 -19.99
CA SER A 45 10.41 1.78 -20.93
C SER A 45 9.02 1.98 -21.50
N MET A 46 8.37 0.90 -21.94
CA MET A 46 7.02 0.97 -22.48
C MET A 46 6.00 1.45 -21.43
N CYS A 47 6.12 1.01 -20.19
CA CYS A 47 5.23 1.45 -19.12
C CYS A 47 5.40 2.94 -18.81
N LEU A 48 6.63 3.46 -18.85
CA LEU A 48 6.93 4.88 -18.63
C LEU A 48 6.44 5.74 -19.79
N GLU A 49 6.75 5.35 -21.05
CA GLU A 49 6.36 6.09 -22.25
C GLU A 49 4.83 6.18 -22.40
N ASN A 50 4.11 5.14 -21.96
CA ASN A 50 2.65 5.08 -22.04
C ASN A 50 1.92 5.70 -20.83
N GLY A 51 2.63 6.22 -19.84
CA GLY A 51 2.04 6.88 -18.68
C GLY A 51 1.24 5.93 -17.77
N PHE A 52 1.62 4.65 -17.69
CA PHE A 52 0.91 3.68 -16.86
C PHE A 52 1.15 3.90 -15.36
N LEU A 53 2.29 4.46 -14.97
CA LEU A 53 2.58 4.80 -13.58
C LEU A 53 1.69 5.93 -13.09
N GLU A 54 1.48 6.95 -13.91
CA GLU A 54 0.57 8.06 -13.65
C GLU A 54 -0.87 7.56 -13.50
N GLN A 55 -1.29 6.64 -14.36
CA GLN A 55 -2.62 6.03 -14.25
C GLN A 55 -2.76 5.19 -12.97
N LEU A 56 -1.72 4.44 -12.55
CA LEU A 56 -1.74 3.75 -11.25
C LEU A 56 -1.82 4.73 -10.08
N GLN A 57 -1.08 5.84 -10.16
CA GLN A 57 -1.14 6.89 -9.14
C GLN A 57 -2.54 7.53 -9.05
N GLU A 58 -3.24 7.72 -10.16
CA GLU A 58 -4.64 8.16 -10.18
C GLU A 58 -5.56 7.13 -9.50
N LEU A 59 -5.36 5.82 -9.75
CA LEU A 59 -6.14 4.75 -9.16
C LEU A 59 -5.93 4.56 -7.64
N VAL A 60 -4.87 5.13 -7.05
CA VAL A 60 -4.76 5.24 -5.58
C VAL A 60 -5.87 6.15 -5.01
N GLY A 61 -6.46 7.03 -5.82
CA GLY A 61 -7.61 7.84 -5.49
C GLY A 61 -8.98 7.21 -5.80
N ASP A 62 -9.04 5.97 -6.27
CA ASP A 62 -10.27 5.29 -6.70
C ASP A 62 -11.33 5.25 -5.57
N PRO A 63 -12.63 5.33 -5.91
CA PRO A 63 -13.70 5.15 -4.91
C PRO A 63 -13.76 3.74 -4.33
N ASN A 64 -13.27 2.72 -5.04
CA ASN A 64 -13.29 1.34 -4.58
C ASN A 64 -12.00 0.97 -3.80
N PRO A 65 -12.10 0.56 -2.52
CA PRO A 65 -10.95 0.29 -1.65
C PRO A 65 -10.05 -0.86 -2.15
N MET A 66 -10.59 -1.82 -2.89
CA MET A 66 -9.79 -2.91 -3.46
C MET A 66 -8.93 -2.43 -4.65
N VAL A 67 -9.42 -1.45 -5.42
CA VAL A 67 -8.63 -0.82 -6.49
C VAL A 67 -7.50 -0.01 -5.87
N VAL A 68 -7.79 0.79 -4.82
CA VAL A 68 -6.77 1.52 -4.06
C VAL A 68 -5.66 0.58 -3.58
N ALA A 69 -6.02 -0.50 -2.88
CA ALA A 69 -5.06 -1.45 -2.33
C ALA A 69 -4.18 -2.10 -3.41
N ASN A 70 -4.79 -2.53 -4.54
CA ASN A 70 -4.05 -3.18 -5.62
C ASN A 70 -3.17 -2.19 -6.39
N SER A 71 -3.58 -0.93 -6.52
CA SER A 71 -2.76 0.11 -7.15
C SER A 71 -1.56 0.46 -6.28
N VAL A 72 -1.73 0.57 -4.95
CA VAL A 72 -0.62 0.73 -4.02
C VAL A 72 0.33 -0.47 -4.11
N THR A 73 -0.20 -1.70 -4.12
CA THR A 73 0.61 -2.92 -4.25
C THR A 73 1.42 -2.91 -5.55
N ALA A 74 0.81 -2.55 -6.68
CA ALA A 74 1.49 -2.47 -7.97
C ALA A 74 2.61 -1.43 -7.98
N LEU A 75 2.36 -0.24 -7.40
CA LEU A 75 3.36 0.83 -7.31
C LEU A 75 4.53 0.46 -6.38
N VAL A 76 4.25 -0.22 -5.26
CA VAL A 76 5.30 -0.72 -4.35
C VAL A 76 6.14 -1.79 -5.04
N GLU A 77 5.54 -2.75 -5.75
CA GLU A 77 6.25 -3.80 -6.51
C GLU A 77 7.17 -3.18 -7.58
N ILE A 78 6.70 -2.15 -8.28
CA ILE A 78 7.51 -1.38 -9.24
C ILE A 78 8.70 -0.69 -8.55
N MET A 79 8.50 -0.09 -7.38
CA MET A 79 9.58 0.56 -6.61
C MET A 79 10.60 -0.44 -6.05
N GLU A 80 10.18 -1.65 -5.71
CA GLU A 80 11.09 -2.72 -5.29
C GLU A 80 11.97 -3.20 -6.46
N THR A 81 11.41 -3.27 -7.67
CA THR A 81 12.13 -3.65 -8.88
C THR A 81 13.06 -2.53 -9.38
N SER A 82 12.62 -1.29 -9.30
CA SER A 82 13.33 -0.10 -9.76
C SER A 82 13.28 1.02 -8.71
N PRO A 83 14.18 1.00 -7.70
CA PRO A 83 14.16 1.96 -6.58
C PRO A 83 14.36 3.42 -6.98
N GLU A 84 14.95 3.67 -8.14
CA GLU A 84 15.10 5.01 -8.72
C GLU A 84 13.78 5.61 -9.21
N THR A 85 12.79 4.76 -9.48
CA THR A 85 11.47 5.16 -9.95
C THR A 85 10.61 5.54 -8.74
N LYS A 86 10.36 6.83 -8.54
CA LYS A 86 9.44 7.33 -7.51
C LYS A 86 7.98 7.14 -7.97
N ALA A 87 7.55 5.90 -8.09
CA ALA A 87 6.25 5.55 -8.64
C ALA A 87 5.08 5.95 -7.73
N LEU A 88 5.25 5.88 -6.41
CA LEU A 88 4.19 6.20 -5.44
C LEU A 88 4.45 7.55 -4.77
N VAL A 89 3.54 8.50 -4.97
CA VAL A 89 3.51 9.78 -4.28
C VAL A 89 2.29 9.83 -3.37
N ILE A 90 2.51 9.93 -2.05
CA ILE A 90 1.43 10.02 -1.07
C ILE A 90 1.09 11.49 -0.85
N THR A 91 -0.08 11.90 -1.32
CA THR A 91 -0.68 13.21 -1.04
C THR A 91 -1.68 13.09 0.12
N PRO A 92 -2.10 14.18 0.77
CA PRO A 92 -3.14 14.12 1.81
C PRO A 92 -4.44 13.45 1.34
N GLN A 93 -4.77 13.58 0.06
CA GLN A 93 -5.96 12.94 -0.52
C GLN A 93 -5.78 11.44 -0.67
N THR A 94 -4.65 10.99 -1.24
CA THR A 94 -4.34 9.56 -1.39
C THR A 94 -4.13 8.90 -0.03
N LEU A 95 -3.49 9.57 0.93
CA LEU A 95 -3.37 9.10 2.31
C LEU A 95 -4.75 8.80 2.92
N LYS A 96 -5.69 9.74 2.79
CA LYS A 96 -7.06 9.53 3.28
C LYS A 96 -7.72 8.31 2.62
N LYS A 97 -7.53 8.10 1.33
CA LYS A 97 -8.07 6.94 0.61
C LYS A 97 -7.42 5.63 1.07
N MET A 98 -6.11 5.60 1.26
CA MET A 98 -5.39 4.44 1.80
C MET A 98 -5.88 4.08 3.21
N LEU A 99 -6.07 5.06 4.08
CA LEU A 99 -6.59 4.85 5.45
C LEU A 99 -8.03 4.33 5.46
N LEU A 100 -8.88 4.77 4.53
CA LEU A 100 -10.24 4.22 4.36
C LEU A 100 -10.19 2.78 3.84
N ALA A 101 -9.31 2.49 2.89
CA ALA A 101 -9.19 1.17 2.29
C ALA A 101 -8.72 0.09 3.28
N LEU A 102 -8.02 0.45 4.37
CA LEU A 102 -7.54 -0.49 5.39
C LEU A 102 -8.63 -1.41 5.96
N ASN A 103 -9.87 -0.93 6.07
CA ASN A 103 -10.95 -1.71 6.68
C ASN A 103 -11.68 -2.62 5.68
N GLU A 104 -11.55 -2.36 4.40
CA GLU A 104 -12.37 -2.99 3.35
C GLU A 104 -11.55 -3.83 2.36
N CYS A 105 -10.22 -3.66 2.34
CA CYS A 105 -9.36 -4.44 1.44
C CYS A 105 -9.02 -5.82 2.03
N SER A 106 -8.40 -6.67 1.18
CA SER A 106 -7.89 -7.98 1.60
C SER A 106 -6.75 -7.85 2.63
N GLU A 107 -6.44 -8.94 3.35
CA GLU A 107 -5.33 -8.98 4.31
C GLU A 107 -3.99 -8.60 3.68
N TRP A 108 -3.72 -9.05 2.46
CA TRP A 108 -2.54 -8.67 1.69
C TRP A 108 -2.48 -7.17 1.41
N GLY A 109 -3.60 -6.60 0.94
CA GLY A 109 -3.70 -5.16 0.72
C GLY A 109 -3.49 -4.36 2.02
N ARG A 110 -4.00 -4.86 3.17
CA ARG A 110 -3.75 -4.24 4.48
C ARG A 110 -2.28 -4.22 4.84
N VAL A 111 -1.58 -5.34 4.68
CA VAL A 111 -0.13 -5.42 4.95
C VAL A 111 0.63 -4.44 4.07
N THR A 112 0.34 -4.42 2.76
CA THR A 112 1.01 -3.48 1.84
C THR A 112 0.76 -2.03 2.22
N ILE A 113 -0.51 -1.64 2.46
CA ILE A 113 -0.84 -0.27 2.86
C ILE A 113 -0.15 0.10 4.18
N LEU A 114 -0.19 -0.79 5.19
CA LEU A 114 0.45 -0.55 6.49
C LEU A 114 1.96 -0.40 6.37
N THR A 115 2.62 -1.25 5.57
CA THR A 115 4.07 -1.15 5.32
C THR A 115 4.41 0.16 4.62
N THR A 116 3.64 0.53 3.61
CA THR A 116 3.80 1.81 2.91
C THR A 116 3.62 3.02 3.86
N LEU A 117 2.63 2.95 4.74
CA LEU A 117 2.40 3.99 5.76
C LEU A 117 3.51 4.03 6.82
N ALA A 118 4.17 2.89 7.12
CA ALA A 118 5.30 2.85 8.04
C ALA A 118 6.50 3.65 7.51
N ASP A 119 6.72 3.63 6.20
CA ASP A 119 7.81 4.36 5.54
C ASP A 119 7.44 5.81 5.20
N TYR A 120 6.16 6.16 5.32
CA TYR A 120 5.67 7.52 5.08
C TYR A 120 6.02 8.46 6.24
N LYS A 121 6.53 9.63 5.90
CA LYS A 121 6.81 10.70 6.88
C LYS A 121 5.62 11.65 6.95
N ALA A 122 4.90 11.62 8.07
CA ALA A 122 3.80 12.54 8.30
C ALA A 122 4.26 14.00 8.25
N ALA A 123 3.45 14.85 7.63
CA ALA A 123 3.77 16.27 7.47
C ALA A 123 3.71 17.04 8.80
N ASP A 124 2.80 16.64 9.69
CA ASP A 124 2.62 17.25 11.01
C ASP A 124 2.17 16.23 12.07
N VAL A 125 2.10 16.70 13.33
CA VAL A 125 1.65 15.91 14.49
C VAL A 125 0.22 15.38 14.29
N LYS A 126 -0.68 16.19 13.76
CA LYS A 126 -2.09 15.83 13.57
C LYS A 126 -2.26 14.72 12.54
N GLU A 127 -1.48 14.77 11.47
CA GLU A 127 -1.48 13.72 10.45
C GLU A 127 -0.94 12.40 11.02
N ALA A 128 0.16 12.44 11.80
CA ALA A 128 0.70 11.27 12.49
C ALA A 128 -0.32 10.66 13.48
N GLU A 129 -0.99 11.48 14.26
CA GLU A 129 -2.05 11.07 15.17
C GLU A 129 -3.23 10.42 14.41
N HIS A 130 -3.66 11.02 13.32
CA HIS A 130 -4.72 10.49 12.47
C HIS A 130 -4.35 9.13 11.85
N ILE A 131 -3.10 8.96 11.37
CA ILE A 131 -2.60 7.67 10.88
C ILE A 131 -2.66 6.63 12.01
N CYS A 132 -2.12 6.94 13.19
CA CYS A 132 -2.12 6.02 14.34
C CYS A 132 -3.53 5.64 14.77
N GLU A 133 -4.46 6.59 14.84
CA GLU A 133 -5.86 6.35 15.20
C GLU A 133 -6.53 5.33 14.27
N ARG A 134 -6.27 5.44 12.97
CA ARG A 134 -6.82 4.53 11.95
C ARG A 134 -6.14 3.17 11.92
N VAL A 135 -4.88 3.09 12.31
CA VAL A 135 -4.08 1.85 12.29
C VAL A 135 -4.28 1.02 13.57
N VAL A 136 -4.45 1.64 14.74
CA VAL A 136 -4.59 0.97 16.05
C VAL A 136 -5.67 -0.14 16.07
N PRO A 137 -6.85 -0.01 15.43
CA PRO A 137 -7.83 -1.10 15.37
C PRO A 137 -7.28 -2.40 14.76
N GLN A 138 -6.28 -2.33 13.87
CA GLN A 138 -5.66 -3.49 13.24
C GLN A 138 -4.83 -4.36 14.22
N PHE A 139 -4.53 -3.88 15.43
CA PHE A 139 -3.89 -4.68 16.50
C PHE A 139 -4.74 -5.87 16.96
N GLN A 140 -6.04 -5.84 16.71
CA GLN A 140 -6.98 -6.91 17.03
C GLN A 140 -7.25 -7.84 15.83
N HIS A 141 -6.51 -7.69 14.73
CA HIS A 141 -6.71 -8.50 13.54
C HIS A 141 -6.30 -9.96 13.80
N VAL A 142 -7.00 -10.91 13.17
CA VAL A 142 -6.72 -12.35 13.32
C VAL A 142 -5.36 -12.72 12.69
N ASN A 143 -5.03 -12.12 11.55
CA ASN A 143 -3.77 -12.38 10.85
C ASN A 143 -2.59 -11.65 11.55
N PRO A 144 -1.58 -12.40 12.06
CA PRO A 144 -0.44 -11.81 12.76
C PRO A 144 0.41 -10.89 11.88
N SER A 145 0.46 -11.11 10.56
CA SER A 145 1.19 -10.23 9.63
C SER A 145 0.57 -8.84 9.56
N VAL A 146 -0.77 -8.73 9.60
CA VAL A 146 -1.46 -7.45 9.68
C VAL A 146 -1.16 -6.75 11.01
N VAL A 147 -1.20 -7.49 12.11
CA VAL A 147 -0.89 -6.97 13.46
C VAL A 147 0.53 -6.45 13.51
N LEU A 148 1.51 -7.22 13.00
CA LEU A 148 2.91 -6.81 12.95
C LEU A 148 3.12 -5.54 12.14
N ALA A 149 2.56 -5.48 10.94
CA ALA A 149 2.65 -4.29 10.08
C ALA A 149 2.02 -3.07 10.76
N ALA A 150 0.87 -3.25 11.43
CA ALA A 150 0.20 -2.17 12.16
C ALA A 150 1.03 -1.67 13.36
N VAL A 151 1.62 -2.59 14.13
CA VAL A 151 2.51 -2.24 15.24
C VAL A 151 3.74 -1.48 14.74
N LYS A 152 4.37 -1.95 13.64
CA LYS A 152 5.52 -1.26 13.02
C LYS A 152 5.15 0.16 12.60
N THR A 153 4.01 0.32 11.93
CA THR A 153 3.53 1.63 11.49
C THR A 153 3.34 2.60 12.66
N VAL A 154 2.60 2.18 13.70
CA VAL A 154 2.37 3.03 14.88
C VAL A 154 3.68 3.33 15.59
N PHE A 155 4.57 2.35 15.76
CA PHE A 155 5.87 2.53 16.41
C PHE A 155 6.74 3.61 15.72
N LEU A 156 6.79 3.60 14.39
CA LEU A 156 7.56 4.58 13.63
C LEU A 156 6.96 6.00 13.72
N HIS A 157 5.64 6.11 13.78
CA HIS A 157 4.95 7.40 13.95
C HIS A 157 4.91 7.90 15.39
N MET A 158 5.19 7.06 16.40
CA MET A 158 5.15 7.44 17.83
C MET A 158 6.07 8.60 18.20
N LYS A 159 7.13 8.83 17.43
CA LYS A 159 8.06 9.95 17.64
C LYS A 159 7.43 11.32 17.35
N HIS A 160 6.30 11.34 16.64
CA HIS A 160 5.64 12.54 16.13
C HIS A 160 4.25 12.78 16.75
N ILE A 161 3.86 12.00 17.78
CA ILE A 161 2.55 12.13 18.45
C ILE A 161 2.67 12.69 19.87
N SER A 162 1.54 13.13 20.42
CA SER A 162 1.46 13.68 21.77
C SER A 162 1.79 12.63 22.85
N PRO A 163 2.39 13.05 24.00
CA PRO A 163 2.77 12.12 25.07
C PRO A 163 1.61 11.34 25.69
N GLU A 164 0.41 11.89 25.65
CA GLU A 164 -0.80 11.25 26.18
C GLU A 164 -1.23 10.07 25.31
N LEU A 165 -1.28 10.28 24.00
CA LEU A 165 -1.58 9.23 23.02
C LEU A 165 -0.49 8.17 22.99
N LEU A 166 0.79 8.57 23.15
CA LEU A 166 1.93 7.66 23.27
C LEU A 166 1.68 6.61 24.35
N LYS A 167 1.32 7.02 25.58
CA LYS A 167 1.02 6.12 26.69
C LYS A 167 -0.15 5.19 26.39
N SER A 168 -1.19 5.70 25.74
CA SER A 168 -2.38 4.92 25.36
C SER A 168 -2.02 3.84 24.32
N TYR A 169 -1.28 4.21 23.28
CA TYR A 169 -0.91 3.28 22.21
C TYR A 169 0.11 2.23 22.69
N THR A 170 1.06 2.60 23.52
CA THR A 170 2.00 1.64 24.15
C THR A 170 1.26 0.54 24.94
N LYS A 171 0.23 0.91 25.72
CA LYS A 171 -0.61 -0.07 26.41
C LYS A 171 -1.37 -0.99 25.45
N LYS A 172 -1.84 -0.47 24.30
CA LYS A 172 -2.56 -1.25 23.29
C LYS A 172 -1.65 -2.17 22.47
N MET A 173 -0.37 -1.82 22.30
CA MET A 173 0.63 -2.67 21.63
C MET A 173 1.14 -3.82 22.50
N ALA A 174 1.16 -3.68 23.80
CA ALA A 174 1.70 -4.70 24.72
C ALA A 174 1.03 -6.08 24.60
N PRO A 175 -0.33 -6.22 24.55
CA PRO A 175 -0.97 -7.53 24.43
C PRO A 175 -0.66 -8.29 23.11
N PRO A 176 -0.71 -7.69 21.91
CA PRO A 176 -0.33 -8.40 20.69
C PRO A 176 1.16 -8.79 20.64
N LEU A 177 2.06 -8.00 21.20
CA LEU A 177 3.48 -8.31 21.28
C LEU A 177 3.77 -9.43 22.30
N GLY A 178 3.08 -9.47 23.44
CA GLY A 178 3.24 -10.50 24.47
C GLY A 178 2.71 -11.88 24.08
N LYS A 179 1.73 -11.95 23.19
CA LYS A 179 1.16 -13.22 22.69
C LYS A 179 2.02 -13.91 21.63
N ASN A 180 2.87 -13.17 20.94
CA ASN A 180 3.70 -13.66 19.83
C ASN A 180 5.17 -13.28 20.08
N ASN A 181 5.92 -14.11 20.80
CA ASN A 181 7.36 -13.90 21.00
C ASN A 181 8.17 -13.80 19.69
N SER A 182 7.65 -14.37 18.58
CA SER A 182 8.24 -14.24 17.25
C SER A 182 8.15 -12.82 16.66
N LEU A 183 7.20 -11.99 17.12
CA LEU A 183 7.02 -10.62 16.63
C LEU A 183 8.09 -9.66 17.14
N LEU A 184 8.66 -9.91 18.33
CA LEU A 184 9.72 -9.08 18.90
C LEU A 184 11.01 -9.15 18.07
N TRP A 185 11.34 -10.31 17.50
CA TRP A 185 12.56 -10.51 16.71
C TRP A 185 12.50 -9.80 15.35
N SER A 186 11.31 -9.59 14.77
CA SER A 186 11.14 -8.94 13.47
C SER A 186 11.11 -7.40 13.52
N LEU A 187 11.06 -6.81 14.73
CA LEU A 187 11.15 -5.36 14.91
C LEU A 187 12.60 -4.86 15.11
N THR A 188 13.57 -5.78 15.28
CA THR A 188 14.98 -5.48 15.56
C THR A 188 15.89 -5.58 14.33
N TYR A 189 15.35 -5.95 13.18
CA TYR A 189 16.03 -5.95 11.88
C TYR A 189 15.21 -5.06 10.88
#